data_3831dfee908f81d709b15b8da5d65d94
#
_entry.id   3831dfee908f81d709b15b8da5d65d94
#
_cell.length_a   1.000
_cell.length_b   1.000
_cell.length_c   1.000
_cell.angle_alpha   90.00
_cell.angle_beta   90.00
_cell.angle_gamma   90.00
#
_symmetry.space_group_name_H-M   'P 1'
#
loop_
_entity.id
_entity.type
_entity.pdbx_description
1 polymer ?
#
loop_
_entity_poly.entity_id
_entity_poly.type
_entity_poly.pdbx_seq_one_letter_code
_entity_poly.pdbx_strand_id
1 'polypeptide(L)'
;MKKYISKFHYLTQDLPHRSHVEQTAIACKAGANWVQYRCLTKSDSELIEELHQVASICDDWGATLILTNHYHLLDQVDAQGVHLEDMQADFNKIREIISDEKTLGASANTFQDIQRIFSSGVVDYIGCGPFSITKTKPNDFPLLGINGYADLIAKMKDSGIEIPVLAVGGIKIDDTEHLLKTGIHGIAVSASVNLADDPAEAIRDFYKKIY
;
A
#
# COMPACT_ATOMS: atom_id res chain seq x y z
N MET A 1 -9.59 -8.28 -16.68
CA MET A 1 -10.68 -7.66 -15.86
C MET A 1 -10.03 -6.67 -14.89
N LYS A 2 -10.61 -5.46 -14.70
CA LYS A 2 -10.04 -4.44 -13.79
C LYS A 2 -10.18 -4.96 -12.35
N LYS A 3 -9.09 -5.05 -11.59
CA LYS A 3 -9.10 -5.55 -10.21
C LYS A 3 -9.67 -4.51 -9.25
N TYR A 4 -10.27 -4.96 -8.16
CA TYR A 4 -10.66 -4.07 -7.07
C TYR A 4 -9.41 -3.58 -6.34
N ILE A 5 -9.28 -2.27 -6.17
CA ILE A 5 -8.25 -1.63 -5.36
C ILE A 5 -8.95 -0.82 -4.26
N SER A 6 -8.66 -1.12 -3.00
CA SER A 6 -9.26 -0.39 -1.87
C SER A 6 -8.78 1.07 -1.85
N LYS A 7 -9.61 1.97 -1.34
CA LYS A 7 -9.20 3.36 -1.10
C LYS A 7 -8.36 3.53 0.17
N PHE A 8 -8.38 2.54 1.05
CA PHE A 8 -7.60 2.54 2.29
C PHE A 8 -6.70 1.32 2.33
N HIS A 9 -5.38 1.53 2.27
CA HIS A 9 -4.38 0.49 2.46
C HIS A 9 -3.73 0.67 3.83
N TYR A 10 -3.88 -0.33 4.68
CA TYR A 10 -3.16 -0.40 5.94
C TYR A 10 -1.85 -1.15 5.76
N LEU A 11 -0.73 -0.56 6.19
CA LEU A 11 0.60 -1.18 6.12
C LEU A 11 1.07 -1.59 7.52
N THR A 12 1.44 -2.85 7.70
CA THR A 12 2.13 -3.31 8.90
C THR A 12 3.54 -2.72 8.96
N GLN A 13 4.16 -2.76 10.15
CA GLN A 13 5.46 -2.16 10.42
C GLN A 13 6.25 -3.01 11.39
N ASP A 14 7.57 -3.11 11.22
CA ASP A 14 8.45 -3.71 12.23
C ASP A 14 8.41 -2.90 13.52
N LEU A 15 7.79 -3.46 14.56
CA LEU A 15 7.65 -2.86 15.88
C LEU A 15 8.18 -3.82 16.96
N PRO A 16 8.98 -3.34 17.93
CA PRO A 16 9.56 -4.20 18.96
C PRO A 16 8.53 -4.77 19.95
N HIS A 17 7.34 -4.19 20.03
CA HIS A 17 6.31 -4.52 21.03
C HIS A 17 4.99 -5.03 20.44
N ARG A 18 4.91 -5.20 19.13
CA ARG A 18 3.70 -5.68 18.45
C ARG A 18 4.05 -6.37 17.14
N SER A 19 3.80 -7.67 17.05
CA SER A 19 4.03 -8.47 15.84
C SER A 19 3.16 -8.05 14.67
N HIS A 20 3.53 -8.42 13.44
CA HIS A 20 2.69 -8.19 12.26
C HIS A 20 1.35 -8.96 12.35
N VAL A 21 1.34 -10.12 12.99
CA VAL A 21 0.12 -10.90 13.26
C VAL A 21 -0.86 -10.10 14.12
N GLU A 22 -0.38 -9.56 15.26
CA GLU A 22 -1.19 -8.72 16.15
C GLU A 22 -1.67 -7.44 15.46
N GLN A 23 -0.80 -6.79 14.70
CA GLN A 23 -1.15 -5.61 13.90
C GLN A 23 -2.27 -5.92 12.90
N THR A 24 -2.17 -7.05 12.19
CA THR A 24 -3.19 -7.50 11.22
C THR A 24 -4.50 -7.81 11.91
N ALA A 25 -4.47 -8.53 13.03
CA ALA A 25 -5.68 -8.87 13.78
C ALA A 25 -6.42 -7.62 14.28
N ILE A 26 -5.70 -6.64 14.80
CA ILE A 26 -6.27 -5.35 15.23
C ILE A 26 -6.89 -4.63 14.02
N ALA A 27 -6.18 -4.59 12.90
CA ALA A 27 -6.63 -3.88 11.71
C ALA A 27 -7.89 -4.50 11.10
N CYS A 28 -7.91 -5.81 10.88
CA CYS A 28 -9.04 -6.52 10.33
C CYS A 28 -10.27 -6.41 11.24
N LYS A 29 -10.11 -6.58 12.56
CA LYS A 29 -11.18 -6.40 13.55
C LYS A 29 -11.74 -4.97 13.57
N ALA A 30 -10.92 -3.97 13.24
CA ALA A 30 -11.34 -2.58 13.12
C ALA A 30 -12.03 -2.25 11.78
N GLY A 31 -12.06 -3.20 10.83
CA GLY A 31 -12.71 -3.07 9.52
C GLY A 31 -11.77 -2.84 8.34
N ALA A 32 -10.44 -2.97 8.53
CA ALA A 32 -9.51 -2.89 7.42
C ALA A 32 -9.74 -4.06 6.45
N ASN A 33 -10.05 -3.75 5.19
CA ASN A 33 -10.30 -4.72 4.12
C ASN A 33 -9.12 -4.86 3.15
N TRP A 34 -8.01 -4.19 3.43
CA TRP A 34 -6.76 -4.24 2.67
C TRP A 34 -5.57 -4.08 3.62
N VAL A 35 -4.80 -5.15 3.74
CA VAL A 35 -3.59 -5.21 4.57
C VAL A 35 -2.39 -5.42 3.68
N GLN A 36 -1.43 -4.52 3.73
CA GLN A 36 -0.14 -4.69 3.10
C GLN A 36 0.89 -5.09 4.16
N TYR A 37 1.32 -6.34 4.11
CA TYR A 37 2.38 -6.86 4.99
C TYR A 37 3.73 -6.29 4.57
N ARG A 38 4.37 -5.55 5.46
CA ARG A 38 5.67 -4.91 5.22
C ARG A 38 6.62 -5.22 6.36
N CYS A 39 7.43 -6.25 6.20
CA CYS A 39 8.52 -6.66 7.08
C CYS A 39 9.85 -6.53 6.35
N LEU A 40 10.85 -5.92 6.99
CA LEU A 40 12.18 -5.66 6.42
C LEU A 40 13.29 -6.39 7.20
N THR A 41 12.95 -7.09 8.27
CA THR A 41 13.93 -7.57 9.25
C THR A 41 14.04 -9.09 9.31
N LYS A 42 13.10 -9.82 8.71
CA LYS A 42 13.01 -11.29 8.80
C LYS A 42 13.56 -11.97 7.55
N SER A 43 14.08 -13.19 7.73
CA SER A 43 14.41 -14.11 6.64
C SER A 43 13.16 -14.72 6.01
N ASP A 44 13.26 -15.27 4.79
CA ASP A 44 12.13 -15.89 4.09
C ASP A 44 11.45 -17.01 4.89
N SER A 45 12.22 -17.82 5.63
CA SER A 45 11.66 -18.90 6.46
C SER A 45 10.82 -18.36 7.61
N GLU A 46 11.26 -17.30 8.28
CA GLU A 46 10.50 -16.62 9.34
C GLU A 46 9.28 -15.88 8.78
N LEU A 47 9.41 -15.32 7.58
CA LEU A 47 8.31 -14.66 6.88
C LEU A 47 7.19 -15.63 6.54
N ILE A 48 7.49 -16.81 6.00
CA ILE A 48 6.48 -17.81 5.60
C ILE A 48 5.65 -18.23 6.81
N GLU A 49 6.28 -18.53 7.95
CA GLU A 49 5.57 -18.94 9.16
C GLU A 49 4.61 -17.84 9.66
N GLU A 50 5.07 -16.59 9.69
CA GLU A 50 4.22 -15.46 10.11
C GLU A 50 3.14 -15.14 9.07
N LEU A 51 3.46 -15.22 7.76
CA LEU A 51 2.54 -14.93 6.68
C LEU A 51 1.36 -15.92 6.63
N HIS A 52 1.54 -17.18 6.98
CA HIS A 52 0.43 -18.13 7.12
C HIS A 52 -0.59 -17.67 8.18
N GLN A 53 -0.12 -17.15 9.32
CA GLN A 53 -1.00 -16.61 10.36
C GLN A 53 -1.69 -15.32 9.89
N VAL A 54 -0.95 -14.41 9.24
CA VAL A 54 -1.49 -13.16 8.69
C VAL A 54 -2.54 -13.45 7.60
N ALA A 55 -2.26 -14.40 6.70
CA ALA A 55 -3.18 -14.80 5.64
C ALA A 55 -4.48 -15.39 6.21
N SER A 56 -4.38 -16.27 7.21
CA SER A 56 -5.56 -16.83 7.90
C SER A 56 -6.43 -15.73 8.52
N ILE A 57 -5.83 -14.74 9.17
CA ILE A 57 -6.58 -13.61 9.73
C ILE A 57 -7.24 -12.78 8.63
N CYS A 58 -6.54 -12.49 7.53
CA CYS A 58 -7.11 -11.75 6.42
C CYS A 58 -8.30 -12.49 5.79
N ASP A 59 -8.19 -13.81 5.63
CA ASP A 59 -9.26 -14.66 5.09
C ASP A 59 -10.49 -14.65 6.01
N ASP A 60 -10.31 -14.85 7.32
CA ASP A 60 -11.39 -14.82 8.33
C ASP A 60 -12.21 -13.52 8.29
N TRP A 61 -11.59 -12.40 7.91
CA TRP A 61 -12.24 -11.09 7.85
C TRP A 61 -12.54 -10.62 6.42
N GLY A 62 -12.25 -11.41 5.39
CA GLY A 62 -12.42 -11.04 3.98
C GLY A 62 -11.54 -9.87 3.55
N ALA A 63 -10.36 -9.72 4.15
CA ALA A 63 -9.40 -8.67 3.81
C ALA A 63 -8.41 -9.15 2.73
N THR A 64 -8.08 -8.27 1.81
CA THR A 64 -7.03 -8.50 0.80
C THR A 64 -5.65 -8.41 1.46
N LEU A 65 -4.83 -9.45 1.32
CA LEU A 65 -3.44 -9.46 1.76
C LEU A 65 -2.48 -9.17 0.59
N ILE A 66 -1.64 -8.16 0.74
CA ILE A 66 -0.59 -7.78 -0.21
C ILE A 66 0.77 -7.88 0.47
N LEU A 67 1.72 -8.58 -0.16
CA LEU A 67 3.10 -8.68 0.35
C LEU A 67 3.95 -7.54 -0.19
N THR A 68 4.79 -6.92 0.65
CA THR A 68 5.77 -5.93 0.16
C THR A 68 7.03 -6.65 -0.30
N ASN A 69 7.38 -6.52 -1.59
CA ASN A 69 8.57 -7.06 -2.26
C ASN A 69 8.68 -8.59 -2.37
N HIS A 70 8.04 -9.37 -1.50
CA HIS A 70 8.22 -10.83 -1.41
C HIS A 70 7.36 -11.60 -2.43
N TYR A 71 7.43 -11.21 -3.74
CA TYR A 71 6.65 -11.86 -4.80
C TYR A 71 7.00 -13.35 -4.98
N HIS A 72 8.22 -13.75 -4.67
CA HIS A 72 8.70 -15.14 -4.73
C HIS A 72 8.08 -16.06 -3.66
N LEU A 73 7.39 -15.50 -2.66
CA LEU A 73 6.68 -16.25 -1.63
C LEU A 73 5.18 -16.44 -1.93
N LEU A 74 4.65 -15.82 -3.01
CA LEU A 74 3.21 -15.86 -3.29
C LEU A 74 2.65 -17.26 -3.55
N ASP A 75 3.48 -18.20 -4.07
CA ASP A 75 3.07 -19.58 -4.28
C ASP A 75 3.03 -20.41 -2.98
N GLN A 76 3.60 -19.88 -1.89
CA GLN A 76 3.69 -20.53 -0.60
C GLN A 76 2.72 -19.96 0.42
N VAL A 77 2.08 -18.82 0.13
CA VAL A 77 1.21 -18.08 1.05
C VAL A 77 -0.07 -17.66 0.32
N ASP A 78 -1.20 -17.79 0.99
CA ASP A 78 -2.48 -17.31 0.44
C ASP A 78 -2.58 -15.77 0.53
N ALA A 79 -1.84 -15.10 -0.33
CA ALA A 79 -1.90 -13.65 -0.50
C ALA A 79 -2.44 -13.28 -1.90
N GLN A 80 -3.17 -12.19 -1.98
CA GLN A 80 -3.85 -11.78 -3.20
C GLN A 80 -2.96 -10.93 -4.11
N GLY A 81 -1.74 -10.58 -3.67
CA GLY A 81 -0.81 -9.86 -4.54
C GLY A 81 0.44 -9.35 -3.83
N VAL A 82 1.16 -8.51 -4.54
CA VAL A 82 2.43 -7.92 -4.10
C VAL A 82 2.48 -6.43 -4.42
N HIS A 83 3.16 -5.66 -3.59
CA HIS A 83 3.53 -4.27 -3.82
C HIS A 83 5.05 -4.14 -3.86
N LEU A 84 5.60 -3.60 -4.95
CA LEU A 84 7.03 -3.46 -5.15
C LEU A 84 7.50 -2.06 -4.75
N GLU A 85 8.47 -2.00 -3.85
CA GLU A 85 9.14 -0.75 -3.47
C GLU A 85 10.30 -0.39 -4.39
N ASP A 86 10.85 -1.36 -5.12
CA ASP A 86 11.86 -1.11 -6.15
C ASP A 86 11.20 -0.51 -7.41
N MET A 87 11.38 0.78 -7.57
CA MET A 87 10.84 1.50 -8.72
C MET A 87 11.51 1.11 -10.04
N GLN A 88 12.66 0.45 -10.04
CA GLN A 88 13.36 -0.04 -11.23
C GLN A 88 13.11 -1.52 -11.53
N ALA A 89 12.22 -2.17 -10.77
CA ALA A 89 11.87 -3.57 -10.97
C ALA A 89 11.40 -3.84 -12.42
N ASP A 90 11.69 -5.03 -12.90
CA ASP A 90 11.13 -5.54 -14.16
C ASP A 90 9.70 -6.04 -13.91
N PHE A 91 8.73 -5.13 -14.03
CA PHE A 91 7.32 -5.42 -13.75
C PHE A 91 6.76 -6.52 -14.64
N ASN A 92 7.21 -6.60 -15.91
CA ASN A 92 6.74 -7.63 -16.84
C ASN A 92 7.21 -9.01 -16.39
N LYS A 93 8.49 -9.15 -16.06
CA LYS A 93 9.03 -10.40 -15.53
C LYS A 93 8.36 -10.83 -14.23
N ILE A 94 8.09 -9.89 -13.33
CA ILE A 94 7.42 -10.20 -12.06
C ILE A 94 5.96 -10.59 -12.32
N ARG A 95 5.26 -9.95 -13.26
CA ARG A 95 3.90 -10.32 -13.65
C ARG A 95 3.84 -11.75 -14.18
N GLU A 96 4.81 -12.18 -14.99
CA GLU A 96 4.91 -13.56 -15.47
C GLU A 96 5.04 -14.57 -14.31
N ILE A 97 5.76 -14.19 -13.24
CA ILE A 97 5.96 -15.05 -12.06
C ILE A 97 4.66 -15.15 -11.23
N ILE A 98 4.01 -14.02 -10.94
CA ILE A 98 2.88 -13.98 -9.99
C ILE A 98 1.51 -14.26 -10.62
N SER A 99 1.41 -14.44 -11.91
CA SER A 99 0.21 -14.59 -12.73
C SER A 99 -0.69 -13.33 -12.82
N ASP A 100 -1.61 -13.33 -13.77
CA ASP A 100 -2.54 -12.21 -14.01
C ASP A 100 -3.64 -12.08 -12.94
N GLU A 101 -3.89 -13.12 -12.17
CA GLU A 101 -4.90 -13.12 -11.12
C GLU A 101 -4.45 -12.34 -9.88
N LYS A 102 -3.16 -12.36 -9.58
CA LYS A 102 -2.59 -11.65 -8.43
C LYS A 102 -2.46 -10.15 -8.69
N THR A 103 -2.72 -9.35 -7.67
CA THR A 103 -2.57 -7.88 -7.74
C THR A 103 -1.10 -7.48 -7.71
N LEU A 104 -0.68 -6.60 -8.62
CA LEU A 104 0.65 -6.01 -8.67
C LEU A 104 0.58 -4.51 -8.41
N GLY A 105 1.09 -4.07 -7.29
CA GLY A 105 1.29 -2.66 -6.96
C GLY A 105 2.73 -2.23 -7.13
N ALA A 106 2.97 -0.95 -7.34
CA ALA A 106 4.32 -0.38 -7.44
C ALA A 106 4.43 0.97 -6.73
N SER A 107 5.61 1.27 -6.20
CA SER A 107 5.94 2.60 -5.64
C SER A 107 6.38 3.57 -6.72
N ALA A 108 6.02 4.86 -6.56
CA ALA A 108 6.49 5.99 -7.36
C ALA A 108 6.78 7.20 -6.47
N ASN A 109 7.66 8.10 -6.92
CA ASN A 109 7.92 9.36 -6.24
C ASN A 109 7.65 10.57 -7.16
N THR A 110 7.63 10.36 -8.46
CA THR A 110 7.47 11.41 -9.47
C THR A 110 6.43 11.03 -10.52
N PHE A 111 5.99 12.02 -11.30
CA PHE A 111 5.14 11.79 -12.46
C PHE A 111 5.83 10.89 -13.52
N GLN A 112 7.13 11.04 -13.71
CA GLN A 112 7.92 10.21 -14.63
C GLN A 112 7.93 8.74 -14.20
N ASP A 113 8.00 8.46 -12.90
CA ASP A 113 7.86 7.08 -12.40
C ASP A 113 6.50 6.50 -12.75
N ILE A 114 5.42 7.28 -12.53
CA ILE A 114 4.05 6.85 -12.87
C ILE A 114 3.93 6.56 -14.37
N GLN A 115 4.47 7.43 -15.24
CA GLN A 115 4.45 7.20 -16.69
C GLN A 115 5.17 5.90 -17.08
N ARG A 116 6.34 5.66 -16.52
CA ARG A 116 7.13 4.46 -16.77
C ARG A 116 6.40 3.19 -16.29
N ILE A 117 5.86 3.22 -15.07
CA ILE A 117 5.11 2.11 -14.49
C ILE A 117 3.85 1.83 -15.31
N PHE A 118 3.08 2.85 -15.65
CA PHE A 118 1.87 2.73 -16.46
C PHE A 118 2.18 2.16 -17.86
N SER A 119 3.31 2.57 -18.48
CA SER A 119 3.73 2.09 -19.80
C SER A 119 4.12 0.61 -19.82
N SER A 120 4.38 -0.01 -18.66
CA SER A 120 4.57 -1.47 -18.58
C SER A 120 3.28 -2.24 -18.91
N GLY A 121 2.12 -1.63 -18.65
CA GLY A 121 0.80 -2.22 -18.92
C GLY A 121 0.37 -3.34 -17.97
N VAL A 122 1.19 -3.67 -16.96
CA VAL A 122 0.99 -4.85 -16.10
C VAL A 122 0.77 -4.53 -14.62
N VAL A 123 0.94 -3.28 -14.20
CA VAL A 123 0.74 -2.83 -12.81
C VAL A 123 -0.70 -2.41 -12.59
N ASP A 124 -1.30 -2.83 -11.48
CA ASP A 124 -2.72 -2.60 -11.18
C ASP A 124 -2.96 -1.31 -10.39
N TYR A 125 -2.00 -0.86 -9.55
CA TYR A 125 -2.08 0.39 -8.81
C TYR A 125 -0.70 0.93 -8.43
N ILE A 126 -0.64 2.22 -8.07
CA ILE A 126 0.60 2.89 -7.68
C ILE A 126 0.43 3.53 -6.31
N GLY A 127 1.41 3.30 -5.41
CA GLY A 127 1.61 4.09 -4.19
C GLY A 127 2.59 5.22 -4.48
N CYS A 128 2.13 6.46 -4.51
CA CYS A 128 2.99 7.61 -4.82
C CYS A 128 3.23 8.47 -3.58
N GLY A 129 4.48 8.88 -3.35
CA GLY A 129 4.85 9.71 -2.19
C GLY A 129 6.32 10.12 -2.19
N PRO A 130 6.78 10.75 -1.10
CA PRO A 130 6.07 10.95 0.16
C PRO A 130 5.14 12.18 0.17
N PHE A 131 4.01 12.07 0.86
CA PHE A 131 3.10 13.19 1.08
C PHE A 131 3.74 14.23 1.99
N SER A 132 4.23 13.77 3.16
CA SER A 132 4.89 14.61 4.17
C SER A 132 6.05 13.85 4.82
N ILE A 133 6.75 14.51 5.76
CA ILE A 133 7.88 13.91 6.47
C ILE A 133 7.43 12.62 7.18
N THR A 134 8.18 11.55 6.98
CA THR A 134 7.93 10.25 7.62
C THR A 134 9.22 9.67 8.18
N LYS A 135 9.11 9.02 9.35
CA LYS A 135 10.22 8.28 9.97
C LYS A 135 10.28 6.82 9.52
N THR A 136 9.18 6.29 9.01
CA THR A 136 9.04 4.87 8.64
C THR A 136 9.87 4.50 7.41
N LYS A 137 9.96 5.41 6.44
CA LYS A 137 10.76 5.26 5.22
C LYS A 137 11.39 6.61 4.87
N PRO A 138 12.48 7.01 5.55
CA PRO A 138 13.22 8.22 5.18
C PRO A 138 13.65 8.12 3.72
N ASN A 139 13.48 9.19 2.96
CA ASN A 139 13.94 9.31 1.58
C ASN A 139 14.25 10.77 1.25
N ASP A 140 15.03 10.98 0.21
CA ASP A 140 15.49 12.30 -0.25
C ASP A 140 14.57 12.92 -1.31
N PHE A 141 13.42 12.30 -1.60
CA PHE A 141 12.48 12.84 -2.57
C PHE A 141 11.70 14.03 -2.01
N PRO A 142 11.40 15.03 -2.87
CA PRO A 142 10.58 16.16 -2.47
C PRO A 142 9.20 15.74 -1.94
N LEU A 143 8.75 16.40 -0.88
CA LEU A 143 7.42 16.18 -0.35
C LEU A 143 6.38 16.70 -1.34
N LEU A 144 5.40 15.87 -1.68
CA LEU A 144 4.35 16.25 -2.62
C LEU A 144 3.33 17.24 -2.02
N GLY A 145 2.92 17.02 -0.78
CA GLY A 145 1.83 17.81 -0.19
C GLY A 145 0.55 17.75 -1.03
N ILE A 146 -0.47 18.51 -0.66
CA ILE A 146 -1.75 18.57 -1.38
C ILE A 146 -1.57 19.07 -2.82
N ASN A 147 -0.81 20.16 -3.00
CA ASN A 147 -0.63 20.77 -4.32
C ASN A 147 0.13 19.82 -5.28
N GLY A 148 1.13 19.11 -4.80
CA GLY A 148 1.85 18.13 -5.61
C GLY A 148 0.95 17.01 -6.12
N TYR A 149 0.01 16.52 -5.29
CA TYR A 149 -0.96 15.53 -5.78
C TYR A 149 -1.96 16.12 -6.76
N ALA A 150 -2.44 17.34 -6.55
CA ALA A 150 -3.33 18.01 -7.51
C ALA A 150 -2.64 18.17 -8.88
N ASP A 151 -1.39 18.61 -8.89
CA ASP A 151 -0.58 18.74 -10.12
C ASP A 151 -0.31 17.38 -10.79
N LEU A 152 -0.03 16.36 -9.98
CA LEU A 152 0.22 15.00 -10.45
C LEU A 152 -1.03 14.43 -11.15
N ILE A 153 -2.19 14.55 -10.54
CA ILE A 153 -3.46 14.08 -11.10
C ILE A 153 -3.83 14.84 -12.38
N ALA A 154 -3.61 16.17 -12.42
CA ALA A 154 -3.80 16.96 -13.63
C ALA A 154 -2.94 16.44 -14.79
N LYS A 155 -1.63 16.24 -14.55
CA LYS A 155 -0.69 15.68 -15.54
C LYS A 155 -1.08 14.28 -16.01
N MET A 156 -1.54 13.41 -15.09
CA MET A 156 -2.02 12.07 -15.45
C MET A 156 -3.21 12.16 -16.39
N LYS A 157 -4.18 13.02 -16.09
CA LYS A 157 -5.37 13.24 -16.92
C LYS A 157 -5.01 13.76 -18.31
N ASP A 158 -4.13 14.75 -18.38
CA ASP A 158 -3.68 15.35 -19.65
C ASP A 158 -2.89 14.32 -20.51
N SER A 159 -2.27 13.34 -19.89
CA SER A 159 -1.50 12.25 -20.53
C SER A 159 -2.33 10.98 -20.79
N GLY A 160 -3.61 10.94 -20.43
CA GLY A 160 -4.46 9.75 -20.58
C GLY A 160 -4.05 8.58 -19.70
N ILE A 161 -3.41 8.83 -18.54
CA ILE A 161 -2.97 7.80 -17.60
C ILE A 161 -4.10 7.49 -16.63
N GLU A 162 -4.70 6.31 -16.76
CA GLU A 162 -5.82 5.85 -15.94
C GLU A 162 -5.42 4.65 -15.06
N ILE A 163 -4.64 4.88 -14.01
CA ILE A 163 -4.27 3.88 -13.00
C ILE A 163 -4.61 4.41 -11.61
N PRO A 164 -5.14 3.58 -10.68
CA PRO A 164 -5.36 3.99 -9.30
C PRO A 164 -4.06 4.44 -8.64
N VAL A 165 -4.03 5.67 -8.10
CA VAL A 165 -2.90 6.21 -7.33
C VAL A 165 -3.34 6.42 -5.89
N LEU A 166 -2.56 5.85 -4.95
CA LEU A 166 -2.73 6.09 -3.52
C LEU A 166 -1.62 7.02 -3.02
N ALA A 167 -2.00 8.01 -2.22
CA ALA A 167 -1.02 8.81 -1.51
C ALA A 167 -0.38 7.99 -0.39
N VAL A 168 0.94 8.15 -0.19
CA VAL A 168 1.68 7.47 0.86
C VAL A 168 2.66 8.41 1.55
N GLY A 169 3.02 8.09 2.80
CA GLY A 169 4.11 8.75 3.54
C GLY A 169 3.66 9.93 4.39
N GLY A 170 3.61 9.75 5.71
CA GLY A 170 3.36 10.79 6.70
C GLY A 170 1.93 11.34 6.73
N ILE A 171 0.96 10.61 6.19
CA ILE A 171 -0.46 11.03 6.13
C ILE A 171 -1.08 10.92 7.52
N LYS A 172 -1.77 11.96 7.95
CA LYS A 172 -2.59 12.00 9.17
C LYS A 172 -4.08 11.98 8.81
N ILE A 173 -4.92 11.71 9.81
CA ILE A 173 -6.38 11.64 9.64
C ILE A 173 -6.94 12.93 9.01
N ASP A 174 -6.48 14.09 9.47
CA ASP A 174 -6.95 15.39 8.98
C ASP A 174 -6.55 15.69 7.52
N ASP A 175 -5.52 15.03 6.99
CA ASP A 175 -5.08 15.21 5.61
C ASP A 175 -5.99 14.47 4.61
N THR A 176 -6.73 13.46 5.08
CA THR A 176 -7.42 12.47 4.25
C THR A 176 -8.42 13.11 3.28
N GLU A 177 -9.32 13.93 3.76
CA GLU A 177 -10.34 14.58 2.92
C GLU A 177 -9.72 15.52 1.88
N HIS A 178 -8.67 16.26 2.26
CA HIS A 178 -7.96 17.15 1.36
C HIS A 178 -7.23 16.38 0.26
N LEU A 179 -6.61 15.26 0.60
CA LEU A 179 -5.96 14.36 -0.36
C LEU A 179 -6.97 13.79 -1.34
N LEU A 180 -8.09 13.24 -0.88
CA LEU A 180 -9.12 12.68 -1.76
C LEU A 180 -9.71 13.73 -2.72
N LYS A 181 -9.86 15.00 -2.29
CA LYS A 181 -10.31 16.10 -3.14
C LYS A 181 -9.35 16.42 -4.30
N THR A 182 -8.09 16.00 -4.26
CA THR A 182 -7.17 16.14 -5.40
C THR A 182 -7.49 15.20 -6.55
N GLY A 183 -8.32 14.18 -6.31
CA GLY A 183 -8.69 13.16 -7.31
C GLY A 183 -7.85 11.89 -7.25
N ILE A 184 -6.96 11.73 -6.24
CA ILE A 184 -6.30 10.44 -6.01
C ILE A 184 -7.31 9.35 -5.66
N HIS A 185 -6.97 8.10 -5.93
CA HIS A 185 -7.84 6.95 -5.66
C HIS A 185 -8.05 6.72 -4.15
N GLY A 186 -7.00 6.88 -3.34
CA GLY A 186 -7.04 6.60 -1.92
C GLY A 186 -5.72 6.90 -1.21
N ILE A 187 -5.55 6.34 -0.03
CA ILE A 187 -4.36 6.54 0.82
C ILE A 187 -3.80 5.21 1.33
N ALA A 188 -2.50 5.20 1.62
CA ALA A 188 -1.83 4.11 2.29
C ALA A 188 -1.12 4.61 3.55
N VAL A 189 -1.41 4.02 4.69
CA VAL A 189 -0.94 4.47 6.00
C VAL A 189 -0.28 3.36 6.81
N SER A 190 0.74 3.71 7.56
CA SER A 190 1.44 2.84 8.51
C SER A 190 1.54 3.50 9.88
N ALA A 191 2.47 4.43 10.07
CA ALA A 191 2.79 5.04 11.35
C ALA A 191 1.58 5.72 12.03
N SER A 192 0.71 6.37 11.27
CA SER A 192 -0.48 7.06 11.81
C SER A 192 -1.50 6.11 12.45
N VAL A 193 -1.43 4.82 12.11
CA VAL A 193 -2.19 3.76 12.76
C VAL A 193 -1.33 3.04 13.80
N ASN A 194 -0.16 2.55 13.39
CA ASN A 194 0.66 1.67 14.22
C ASN A 194 1.21 2.33 15.49
N LEU A 195 1.41 3.66 15.47
CA LEU A 195 1.92 4.44 16.59
C LEU A 195 0.82 5.27 17.29
N ALA A 196 -0.45 5.06 16.95
CA ALA A 196 -1.58 5.64 17.67
C ALA A 196 -1.76 4.96 19.04
N ASP A 197 -2.31 5.67 19.99
CA ASP A 197 -2.66 5.13 21.32
C ASP A 197 -3.68 3.99 21.19
N ASP A 198 -4.69 4.15 20.30
CA ASP A 198 -5.63 3.11 19.87
C ASP A 198 -5.57 2.93 18.34
N PRO A 199 -4.83 1.95 17.83
CA PRO A 199 -4.76 1.68 16.40
C PRO A 199 -6.10 1.29 15.78
N ALA A 200 -6.97 0.62 16.51
CA ALA A 200 -8.28 0.22 16.02
C ALA A 200 -9.20 1.45 15.84
N GLU A 201 -9.15 2.41 16.76
CA GLU A 201 -9.87 3.67 16.63
C GLU A 201 -9.32 4.49 15.44
N ALA A 202 -7.99 4.59 15.30
CA ALA A 202 -7.37 5.29 14.18
C ALA A 202 -7.82 4.73 12.82
N ILE A 203 -7.92 3.40 12.67
CA ILE A 203 -8.44 2.77 11.45
C ILE A 203 -9.90 3.19 11.20
N ARG A 204 -10.77 3.08 12.21
CA ARG A 204 -12.18 3.48 12.08
C ARG A 204 -12.33 4.95 11.69
N ASP A 205 -11.48 5.82 12.20
CA ASP A 205 -11.51 7.24 11.89
C ASP A 205 -11.04 7.54 10.46
N PHE A 206 -10.01 6.84 9.95
CA PHE A 206 -9.67 6.90 8.53
C PHE A 206 -10.83 6.45 7.64
N TYR A 207 -11.51 5.34 7.98
CA TYR A 207 -12.67 4.88 7.22
C TYR A 207 -13.80 5.92 7.17
N LYS A 208 -14.15 6.55 8.30
CA LYS A 208 -15.15 7.64 8.35
C LYS A 208 -14.80 8.84 7.45
N LYS A 209 -13.49 9.07 7.19
CA LYS A 209 -13.02 10.15 6.34
C LYS A 209 -13.00 9.78 4.85
N ILE A 210 -12.93 8.49 4.53
CA ILE A 210 -12.79 7.99 3.16
C ILE A 210 -14.14 7.62 2.55
N TYR A 211 -15.04 7.10 3.38
CA TYR A 211 -16.34 6.55 2.98
C TYR A 211 -17.51 7.30 3.63
#